data_90ef85576d461cbbc10752f93faa5246
#
_entry.id   90ef85576d461cbbc10752f93faa5246
#
_cell.length_a   1.000
_cell.length_b   1.000
_cell.length_c   1.000
_cell.angle_alpha   90.00
_cell.angle_beta   90.00
_cell.angle_gamma   90.00
#
_symmetry.space_group_name_H-M   'P 1'
#
loop_
_entity.id
_entity.type
_entity.pdbx_description
1 polymer ?
#
loop_
_entity_poly.entity_id
_entity_poly.type
_entity_poly.pdbx_seq_one_letter_code
_entity_poly.pdbx_strand_id
1 'polypeptide(L)'
;MVPPLETERLVLREISKDDAEGIFACFSNGNVTRHYGQETLKNIEQAEAFVDFFAKSYKEKRGIRWGIEIKGTQGIIGTIGFNAWSPKHKRAEIGYEVHSKQWRKGYTFEAISKVIEYGFGEFGLTRIGAVVFIDNEASNKLLTKLGFLKEGVLRDYMYQNGEAYDTYVYSLLKGK
;
A
#
# COMPACT_ATOMS: atom_id res chain seq x y z
N MET A 1 6.76 -14.83 9.54
CA MET A 1 7.00 -14.78 8.09
C MET A 1 5.73 -14.33 7.39
N VAL A 2 5.82 -13.35 6.52
CA VAL A 2 4.70 -12.85 5.72
C VAL A 2 4.40 -13.88 4.62
N PRO A 3 3.14 -14.36 4.50
CA PRO A 3 2.83 -15.38 3.49
C PRO A 3 2.94 -14.81 2.07
N PRO A 4 3.61 -15.48 1.13
CA PRO A 4 3.68 -15.02 -0.25
C PRO A 4 2.33 -15.17 -0.97
N LEU A 5 2.02 -14.23 -1.86
CA LEU A 5 0.84 -14.26 -2.70
C LEU A 5 1.28 -14.21 -4.17
N GLU A 6 0.56 -14.87 -5.05
CA GLU A 6 0.85 -14.86 -6.48
C GLU A 6 -0.35 -14.42 -7.30
N THR A 7 -0.07 -13.69 -8.36
CA THR A 7 -1.02 -13.36 -9.42
C THR A 7 -0.51 -13.88 -10.76
N GLU A 8 -1.15 -13.53 -11.85
CA GLU A 8 -0.69 -13.91 -13.19
C GLU A 8 0.74 -13.39 -13.47
N ARG A 9 1.02 -12.13 -13.15
CA ARG A 9 2.29 -11.46 -13.49
C ARG A 9 3.17 -11.13 -12.30
N LEU A 10 2.65 -11.23 -11.06
CA LEU A 10 3.32 -10.71 -9.88
C LEU A 10 3.53 -11.78 -8.81
N VAL A 11 4.58 -11.59 -8.03
CA VAL A 11 4.77 -12.22 -6.73
C VAL A 11 4.76 -11.12 -5.67
N LEU A 12 3.89 -11.27 -4.67
CA LEU A 12 3.87 -10.43 -3.48
C LEU A 12 4.56 -11.22 -2.38
N ARG A 13 5.69 -10.73 -1.92
CA ARG A 13 6.55 -11.47 -0.99
C ARG A 13 7.03 -10.63 0.19
N GLU A 14 7.54 -11.29 1.20
CA GLU A 14 8.13 -10.61 2.34
C GLU A 14 9.25 -9.66 1.90
N ILE A 15 9.28 -8.49 2.51
CA ILE A 15 10.31 -7.47 2.27
C ILE A 15 11.49 -7.76 3.19
N SER A 16 12.69 -7.74 2.66
CA SER A 16 13.94 -7.91 3.41
C SER A 16 14.85 -6.70 3.23
N LYS A 17 15.98 -6.69 3.93
CA LYS A 17 16.98 -5.62 3.79
C LYS A 17 17.60 -5.57 2.40
N ASP A 18 17.59 -6.67 1.66
CA ASP A 18 18.05 -6.70 0.27
C ASP A 18 17.14 -5.86 -0.65
N ASP A 19 15.93 -5.53 -0.22
CA ASP A 19 14.99 -4.72 -0.97
C ASP A 19 15.13 -3.20 -0.71
N ALA A 20 16.04 -2.79 0.17
CA ALA A 20 16.20 -1.39 0.54
C ALA A 20 16.44 -0.48 -0.68
N GLU A 21 17.21 -0.93 -1.66
CA GLU A 21 17.43 -0.18 -2.91
C GLU A 21 16.13 0.00 -3.70
N GLY A 22 15.31 -1.04 -3.80
CA GLY A 22 14.01 -0.97 -4.47
C GLY A 22 13.04 -0.03 -3.75
N ILE A 23 13.00 -0.07 -2.43
CA ILE A 23 12.21 0.85 -1.60
C ILE A 23 12.69 2.28 -1.80
N PHE A 24 13.99 2.50 -1.75
CA PHE A 24 14.58 3.81 -1.98
C PHE A 24 14.25 4.35 -3.38
N ALA A 25 14.35 3.51 -4.40
CA ALA A 25 13.99 3.90 -5.78
C ALA A 25 12.54 4.38 -5.89
N CYS A 26 11.61 3.75 -5.17
CA CYS A 26 10.20 4.18 -5.14
C CYS A 26 10.01 5.47 -4.35
N PHE A 27 10.44 5.49 -3.10
CA PHE A 27 10.14 6.58 -2.16
C PHE A 27 11.08 7.78 -2.28
N SER A 28 12.16 7.70 -3.02
CA SER A 28 12.99 8.85 -3.39
C SER A 28 12.47 9.59 -4.62
N ASN A 29 11.48 9.03 -5.31
CA ASN A 29 10.86 9.63 -6.49
C ASN A 29 9.69 10.52 -6.06
N GLY A 30 9.82 11.84 -6.25
CA GLY A 30 8.78 12.82 -5.90
C GLY A 30 7.44 12.58 -6.60
N ASN A 31 7.42 11.97 -7.78
CA ASN A 31 6.17 11.60 -8.45
C ASN A 31 5.41 10.51 -7.68
N VAL A 32 6.13 9.59 -7.03
CA VAL A 32 5.52 8.52 -6.23
C VAL A 32 5.02 9.05 -4.89
N THR A 33 5.82 9.88 -4.21
CA THR A 33 5.50 10.38 -2.87
C THR A 33 4.53 11.57 -2.86
N ARG A 34 4.30 12.21 -4.00
CA ARG A 34 3.54 13.47 -4.12
C ARG A 34 2.20 13.47 -3.38
N HIS A 35 1.47 12.35 -3.38
CA HIS A 35 0.16 12.23 -2.76
C HIS A 35 0.09 11.06 -1.78
N TYR A 36 1.20 10.72 -1.16
CA TYR A 36 1.32 9.51 -0.35
C TYR A 36 1.27 9.76 1.17
N GLY A 37 1.43 11.02 1.60
CA GLY A 37 1.53 11.33 3.04
C GLY A 37 2.87 10.94 3.65
N GLN A 38 3.88 10.71 2.81
CA GLN A 38 5.24 10.35 3.20
C GLN A 38 6.23 11.29 2.55
N GLU A 39 7.18 11.80 3.34
CA GLU A 39 8.27 12.60 2.81
C GLU A 39 9.14 11.79 1.85
N THR A 40 9.62 12.44 0.80
CA THR A 40 10.54 11.82 -0.16
C THR A 40 11.83 11.42 0.56
N LEU A 41 12.25 10.16 0.41
CA LEU A 41 13.47 9.66 1.04
C LEU A 41 14.72 10.28 0.41
N LYS A 42 15.72 10.55 1.24
CA LYS A 42 16.97 11.21 0.85
C LYS A 42 18.17 10.28 0.84
N ASN A 43 18.09 9.16 1.55
CA ASN A 43 19.19 8.20 1.69
C ASN A 43 18.68 6.77 1.89
N ILE A 44 19.58 5.81 1.70
CA ILE A 44 19.26 4.38 1.77
C ILE A 44 18.92 3.93 3.20
N GLU A 45 19.47 4.57 4.21
CA GLU A 45 19.23 4.24 5.62
C GLU A 45 17.76 4.47 5.98
N GLN A 46 17.12 5.46 5.38
CA GLN A 46 15.68 5.69 5.55
C GLN A 46 14.85 4.55 4.96
N ALA A 47 15.28 3.98 3.83
CA ALA A 47 14.64 2.80 3.24
C ALA A 47 14.82 1.56 4.11
N GLU A 48 16.00 1.36 4.68
CA GLU A 48 16.26 0.27 5.63
C GLU A 48 15.37 0.38 6.87
N ALA A 49 15.14 1.61 7.35
CA ALA A 49 14.23 1.86 8.47
C ALA A 49 12.78 1.45 8.13
N PHE A 50 12.35 1.59 6.88
CA PHE A 50 11.04 1.11 6.44
C PHE A 50 10.94 -0.40 6.51
N VAL A 51 12.00 -1.12 6.10
CA VAL A 51 12.04 -2.59 6.21
C VAL A 51 11.82 -3.02 7.66
N ASP A 52 12.55 -2.42 8.58
CA ASP A 52 12.42 -2.72 10.01
C ASP A 52 11.03 -2.37 10.55
N PHE A 53 10.48 -1.24 10.13
CA PHE A 53 9.13 -0.82 10.50
C PHE A 53 8.05 -1.81 10.02
N PHE A 54 8.13 -2.28 8.78
CA PHE A 54 7.18 -3.25 8.25
C PHE A 54 7.24 -4.58 9.00
N ALA A 55 8.45 -5.08 9.28
CA ALA A 55 8.64 -6.31 10.06
C ALA A 55 8.07 -6.18 11.48
N LYS A 56 8.34 -5.06 12.13
CA LYS A 56 7.82 -4.77 13.47
C LYS A 56 6.30 -4.66 13.48
N SER A 57 5.73 -3.96 12.52
CA SER A 57 4.26 -3.80 12.41
C SER A 57 3.55 -5.14 12.26
N TYR A 58 4.11 -6.05 11.47
CA TYR A 58 3.55 -7.40 11.33
C TYR A 58 3.62 -8.20 12.63
N LYS A 59 4.78 -8.17 13.29
CA LYS A 59 4.98 -8.85 14.58
C LYS A 59 4.01 -8.36 15.65
N GLU A 60 3.74 -7.06 15.67
CA GLU A 60 2.84 -6.42 16.63
C GLU A 60 1.37 -6.44 16.21
N LYS A 61 1.03 -7.10 15.10
CA LYS A 61 -0.33 -7.19 14.54
C LYS A 61 -0.97 -5.81 14.26
N ARG A 62 -0.16 -4.87 13.80
CA ARG A 62 -0.60 -3.54 13.40
C ARG A 62 -0.74 -3.38 11.88
N GLY A 63 -0.14 -4.27 11.12
CA GLY A 63 -0.20 -4.25 9.66
C GLY A 63 0.53 -5.42 9.04
N ILE A 64 0.48 -5.49 7.73
CA ILE A 64 1.21 -6.44 6.91
C ILE A 64 1.60 -5.76 5.61
N ARG A 65 2.84 -5.98 5.14
CA ARG A 65 3.34 -5.34 3.93
C ARG A 65 4.11 -6.34 3.07
N TRP A 66 3.79 -6.37 1.79
CA TRP A 66 4.48 -7.17 0.78
C TRP A 66 5.27 -6.28 -0.16
N GLY A 67 6.42 -6.77 -0.61
CA GLY A 67 7.09 -6.26 -1.79
C GLY A 67 6.44 -6.81 -3.05
N ILE A 68 6.26 -5.98 -4.06
CA ILE A 68 5.70 -6.36 -5.35
C ILE A 68 6.85 -6.65 -6.31
N GLU A 69 6.93 -7.87 -6.81
CA GLU A 69 7.94 -8.30 -7.78
C GLU A 69 7.27 -8.82 -9.05
N ILE A 70 7.80 -8.45 -10.20
CA ILE A 70 7.31 -8.97 -11.49
C ILE A 70 7.93 -10.34 -11.70
N LYS A 71 7.10 -11.35 -12.02
CA LYS A 71 7.59 -12.70 -12.33
C LYS A 71 8.62 -12.66 -13.45
N GLY A 72 9.73 -13.38 -13.27
CA GLY A 72 10.83 -13.41 -14.21
C GLY A 72 11.82 -12.25 -14.12
N THR A 73 11.59 -11.28 -13.24
CA THR A 73 12.53 -10.21 -12.92
C THR A 73 12.95 -10.28 -11.46
N GLN A 74 14.07 -9.68 -11.14
CA GLN A 74 14.56 -9.64 -9.76
C GLN A 74 14.39 -8.25 -9.17
N GLY A 75 13.99 -8.18 -7.90
CA GLY A 75 13.79 -6.93 -7.19
C GLY A 75 12.35 -6.43 -7.20
N ILE A 76 12.00 -5.62 -6.20
CA ILE A 76 10.65 -5.10 -6.05
C ILE A 76 10.43 -3.83 -6.86
N ILE A 77 9.23 -3.67 -7.39
CA ILE A 77 8.77 -2.47 -8.10
C ILE A 77 7.92 -1.55 -7.22
N GLY A 78 7.59 -1.98 -6.03
CA GLY A 78 6.76 -1.24 -5.09
C GLY A 78 6.41 -2.08 -3.88
N THR A 79 5.53 -1.56 -3.04
CA THR A 79 5.00 -2.29 -1.89
C THR A 79 3.49 -2.14 -1.80
N ILE A 80 2.84 -3.08 -1.11
CA ILE A 80 1.40 -3.08 -0.88
C ILE A 80 1.09 -3.79 0.43
N GLY A 81 0.06 -3.35 1.13
CA GLY A 81 -0.33 -4.04 2.35
C GLY A 81 -1.47 -3.39 3.08
N PHE A 82 -1.66 -3.83 4.31
CA PHE A 82 -2.65 -3.29 5.23
C PHE A 82 -1.97 -2.54 6.36
N ASN A 83 -2.45 -1.34 6.63
CA ASN A 83 -2.10 -0.52 7.78
C ASN A 83 -3.30 -0.45 8.73
N ALA A 84 -3.11 0.11 9.92
CA ALA A 84 -4.18 0.29 10.91
C ALA A 84 -5.02 -0.99 11.10
N TRP A 85 -4.36 -2.13 11.09
CA TRP A 85 -5.00 -3.42 11.28
C TRP A 85 -5.56 -3.54 12.69
N SER A 86 -6.86 -3.78 12.78
CA SER A 86 -7.56 -4.06 14.02
C SER A 86 -8.17 -5.46 13.96
N PRO A 87 -7.49 -6.48 14.50
CA PRO A 87 -8.03 -7.84 14.50
C PRO A 87 -9.38 -7.95 15.20
N LYS A 88 -9.54 -7.23 16.31
CA LYS A 88 -10.80 -7.20 17.08
C LYS A 88 -11.98 -6.71 16.24
N HIS A 89 -11.76 -5.66 15.44
CA HIS A 89 -12.81 -5.04 14.64
C HIS A 89 -12.82 -5.53 13.19
N LYS A 90 -11.97 -6.49 12.85
CA LYS A 90 -11.87 -7.14 11.53
C LYS A 90 -11.76 -6.14 10.38
N ARG A 91 -10.95 -5.08 10.60
CA ARG A 91 -10.73 -4.03 9.61
C ARG A 91 -9.26 -3.67 9.47
N ALA A 92 -8.90 -3.17 8.31
CA ALA A 92 -7.61 -2.58 8.03
C ALA A 92 -7.74 -1.58 6.88
N GLU A 93 -6.72 -0.76 6.67
CA GLU A 93 -6.63 0.15 5.54
C GLU A 93 -5.60 -0.36 4.56
N ILE A 94 -5.95 -0.38 3.27
CA ILE A 94 -5.00 -0.74 2.21
C ILE A 94 -4.12 0.44 1.85
N GLY A 95 -2.83 0.18 1.68
CA GLY A 95 -1.85 1.16 1.23
C GLY A 95 -0.93 0.53 0.18
N TYR A 96 -0.52 1.32 -0.80
CA TYR A 96 0.31 0.83 -1.90
C TYR A 96 1.07 1.96 -2.55
N GLU A 97 2.26 1.66 -3.08
CA GLU A 97 2.98 2.49 -4.03
C GLU A 97 3.69 1.59 -5.03
N VAL A 98 3.86 2.09 -6.25
CA VAL A 98 4.57 1.43 -7.33
C VAL A 98 5.49 2.44 -7.99
N HIS A 99 6.70 2.02 -8.35
CA HIS A 99 7.66 2.87 -9.04
C HIS A 99 7.03 3.45 -10.32
N SER A 100 7.21 4.75 -10.55
CA SER A 100 6.56 5.48 -11.64
C SER A 100 6.80 4.87 -13.03
N LYS A 101 7.95 4.24 -13.25
CA LYS A 101 8.28 3.52 -14.49
C LYS A 101 7.36 2.34 -14.79
N GLN A 102 6.67 1.83 -13.76
CA GLN A 102 5.76 0.68 -13.87
C GLN A 102 4.29 1.09 -13.90
N TRP A 103 4.00 2.38 -13.90
CA TRP A 103 2.62 2.87 -13.97
C TRP A 103 1.97 2.57 -15.32
N ARG A 104 0.62 2.54 -15.33
CA ARG A 104 -0.20 2.33 -16.54
C ARG A 104 -0.01 0.97 -17.20
N LYS A 105 0.46 -0.02 -16.45
CA LYS A 105 0.65 -1.41 -16.93
C LYS A 105 -0.32 -2.39 -16.27
N GLY A 106 -1.18 -1.91 -15.36
CA GLY A 106 -2.15 -2.73 -14.66
C GLY A 106 -1.60 -3.47 -13.45
N TYR A 107 -0.34 -3.30 -13.08
CA TYR A 107 0.25 -4.00 -11.93
C TYR A 107 -0.39 -3.62 -10.60
N THR A 108 -0.67 -2.34 -10.39
CA THR A 108 -1.28 -1.86 -9.15
C THR A 108 -2.68 -2.46 -8.97
N PHE A 109 -3.50 -2.46 -10.01
CA PHE A 109 -4.83 -3.08 -9.98
C PHE A 109 -4.74 -4.57 -9.67
N GLU A 110 -3.82 -5.28 -10.30
CA GLU A 110 -3.61 -6.71 -10.11
C GLU A 110 -3.18 -7.02 -8.68
N ALA A 111 -2.23 -6.25 -8.13
CA ALA A 111 -1.76 -6.41 -6.75
C ALA A 111 -2.87 -6.14 -5.74
N ILE A 112 -3.61 -5.02 -5.89
CA ILE A 112 -4.70 -4.66 -4.99
C ILE A 112 -5.78 -5.74 -4.99
N SER A 113 -6.18 -6.24 -6.16
CA SER A 113 -7.19 -7.29 -6.27
C SER A 113 -6.80 -8.54 -5.48
N LYS A 114 -5.53 -8.94 -5.55
CA LYS A 114 -5.02 -10.09 -4.80
C LYS A 114 -4.99 -9.85 -3.30
N VAL A 115 -4.59 -8.67 -2.88
CA VAL A 115 -4.54 -8.30 -1.45
C VAL A 115 -5.95 -8.21 -0.86
N ILE A 116 -6.92 -7.71 -1.61
CA ILE A 116 -8.34 -7.70 -1.20
C ILE A 116 -8.84 -9.15 -0.99
N GLU A 117 -8.57 -10.04 -1.95
CA GLU A 117 -8.94 -11.46 -1.84
C GLU A 117 -8.37 -12.08 -0.56
N TYR A 118 -7.07 -11.87 -0.31
CA TYR A 118 -6.41 -12.34 0.90
C TYR A 118 -7.00 -11.72 2.16
N GLY A 119 -7.26 -10.42 2.14
CA GLY A 119 -7.82 -9.67 3.27
C GLY A 119 -9.17 -10.24 3.73
N PHE A 120 -10.08 -10.48 2.81
CA PHE A 120 -11.39 -11.02 3.11
C PHE A 120 -11.37 -12.53 3.36
N GLY A 121 -10.44 -13.25 2.78
CA GLY A 121 -10.29 -14.69 2.96
C GLY A 121 -9.47 -15.03 4.20
N GLU A 122 -8.18 -15.23 3.99
CA GLU A 122 -7.28 -15.75 5.03
C GLU A 122 -7.01 -14.77 6.17
N PHE A 123 -6.97 -13.47 5.89
CA PHE A 123 -6.69 -12.45 6.90
C PHE A 123 -7.92 -12.12 7.75
N GLY A 124 -9.12 -12.54 7.32
CA GLY A 124 -10.36 -12.49 8.12
C GLY A 124 -10.99 -11.12 8.29
N LEU A 125 -10.68 -10.17 7.39
CA LEU A 125 -11.29 -8.84 7.44
C LEU A 125 -12.74 -8.88 6.97
N THR A 126 -13.56 -7.97 7.49
CA THR A 126 -14.91 -7.69 6.99
C THR A 126 -15.01 -6.32 6.34
N ARG A 127 -14.02 -5.45 6.61
CA ARG A 127 -13.91 -4.11 6.03
C ARG A 127 -12.47 -3.84 5.63
N ILE A 128 -12.29 -3.36 4.40
CA ILE A 128 -11.02 -2.78 3.92
C ILE A 128 -11.28 -1.31 3.64
N GLY A 129 -10.57 -0.43 4.35
CA GLY A 129 -10.61 1.00 4.14
C GLY A 129 -9.47 1.45 3.23
N ALA A 130 -9.60 2.67 2.69
CA ALA A 130 -8.53 3.35 2.01
C ALA A 130 -8.66 4.86 2.25
N VAL A 131 -7.54 5.51 2.52
CA VAL A 131 -7.47 6.95 2.73
C VAL A 131 -6.59 7.52 1.63
N VAL A 132 -7.10 8.49 0.88
CA VAL A 132 -6.47 9.00 -0.33
C VAL A 132 -6.54 10.52 -0.36
N PHE A 133 -5.43 11.19 -0.71
CA PHE A 133 -5.43 12.62 -0.96
C PHE A 133 -6.49 12.94 -2.03
N ILE A 134 -7.25 14.02 -1.81
CA ILE A 134 -8.30 14.44 -2.74
C ILE A 134 -7.75 14.62 -4.16
N ASP A 135 -6.54 15.16 -4.30
CA ASP A 135 -5.90 15.43 -5.58
C ASP A 135 -5.25 14.20 -6.24
N ASN A 136 -5.24 13.05 -5.56
CA ASN A 136 -4.71 11.82 -6.14
C ASN A 136 -5.73 11.15 -7.07
N GLU A 137 -5.89 11.71 -8.27
CA GLU A 137 -6.88 11.24 -9.24
C GLU A 137 -6.71 9.77 -9.61
N ALA A 138 -5.47 9.31 -9.80
CA ALA A 138 -5.20 7.93 -10.19
C ALA A 138 -5.71 6.93 -9.14
N SER A 139 -5.41 7.15 -7.87
CA SER A 139 -5.89 6.29 -6.78
C SER A 139 -7.41 6.39 -6.59
N ASN A 140 -7.98 7.59 -6.71
CA ASN A 140 -9.43 7.78 -6.61
C ASN A 140 -10.17 6.99 -7.69
N LYS A 141 -9.70 7.03 -8.93
CA LYS A 141 -10.28 6.26 -10.05
C LYS A 141 -10.11 4.76 -9.84
N LEU A 142 -8.93 4.34 -9.40
CA LEU A 142 -8.60 2.94 -9.17
C LEU A 142 -9.49 2.31 -8.09
N LEU A 143 -9.66 2.98 -6.96
CA LEU A 143 -10.51 2.50 -5.86
C LEU A 143 -11.98 2.41 -6.29
N THR A 144 -12.47 3.40 -7.03
CA THR A 144 -13.83 3.38 -7.58
C THR A 144 -14.01 2.18 -8.52
N LYS A 145 -13.05 1.93 -9.40
CA LYS A 145 -13.08 0.79 -10.32
C LYS A 145 -13.09 -0.55 -9.57
N LEU A 146 -12.42 -0.63 -8.44
CA LEU A 146 -12.38 -1.83 -7.58
C LEU A 146 -13.65 -2.03 -6.74
N GLY A 147 -14.60 -1.11 -6.81
CA GLY A 147 -15.86 -1.19 -6.08
C GLY A 147 -15.85 -0.55 -4.69
N PHE A 148 -14.81 0.18 -4.33
CA PHE A 148 -14.80 0.95 -3.09
C PHE A 148 -15.82 2.06 -3.12
N LEU A 149 -16.51 2.26 -2.00
CA LEU A 149 -17.47 3.35 -1.79
C LEU A 149 -16.77 4.50 -1.04
N LYS A 150 -16.91 5.72 -1.57
CA LYS A 150 -16.44 6.92 -0.86
C LYS A 150 -17.40 7.22 0.29
N GLU A 151 -16.90 7.26 1.51
CA GLU A 151 -17.71 7.51 2.70
C GLU A 151 -17.68 8.97 3.15
N GLY A 152 -16.64 9.72 2.79
CA GLY A 152 -16.57 11.11 3.18
C GLY A 152 -15.19 11.73 3.00
N VAL A 153 -15.03 12.89 3.63
CA VAL A 153 -13.79 13.68 3.66
C VAL A 153 -13.28 13.76 5.09
N LEU A 154 -12.00 13.50 5.26
CA LEU A 154 -11.29 13.73 6.51
C LEU A 154 -10.46 15.01 6.34
N ARG A 155 -10.79 16.06 7.08
CA ARG A 155 -10.12 17.36 6.96
C ARG A 155 -8.81 17.37 7.72
N ASP A 156 -7.77 17.97 7.11
CA ASP A 156 -6.42 18.09 7.69
C ASP A 156 -5.89 16.76 8.23
N TYR A 157 -6.15 15.69 7.50
CA TYR A 157 -5.94 14.33 8.01
C TYR A 157 -4.49 13.86 7.89
N MET A 158 -3.79 14.31 6.86
CA MET A 158 -2.39 13.94 6.63
C MET A 158 -1.51 15.18 6.44
N TYR A 159 -0.30 15.09 6.94
CA TYR A 159 0.74 16.11 6.75
C TYR A 159 1.78 15.60 5.78
N GLN A 160 2.22 16.48 4.89
CA GLN A 160 3.36 16.24 4.01
C GLN A 160 4.03 17.57 3.69
N ASN A 161 5.35 17.60 3.80
CA ASN A 161 6.16 18.82 3.58
C ASN A 161 5.66 20.01 4.42
N GLY A 162 5.21 19.74 5.66
CA GLY A 162 4.74 20.78 6.58
C GLY A 162 3.34 21.32 6.30
N GLU A 163 2.63 20.78 5.31
CA GLU A 163 1.26 21.17 4.97
C GLU A 163 0.26 20.08 5.32
N ALA A 164 -0.92 20.49 5.77
CA ALA A 164 -2.04 19.59 6.05
C ALA A 164 -2.87 19.37 4.78
N TYR A 165 -3.31 18.14 4.58
CA TYR A 165 -4.10 17.74 3.43
C TYR A 165 -5.38 17.03 3.84
N ASP A 166 -6.47 17.40 3.17
CA ASP A 166 -7.73 16.68 3.27
C ASP A 166 -7.63 15.37 2.46
N THR A 167 -8.32 14.35 2.93
CA THR A 167 -8.37 13.06 2.26
C THR A 167 -9.81 12.61 2.07
N TYR A 168 -10.03 11.80 1.04
CA TYR A 168 -11.21 10.95 0.98
C TYR A 168 -10.98 9.70 1.81
N VAL A 169 -12.06 9.16 2.38
CA VAL A 169 -12.08 7.85 2.98
C VAL A 169 -13.02 6.94 2.19
N TYR A 170 -12.50 5.77 1.85
CA TYR A 170 -13.20 4.74 1.09
C TYR A 170 -13.34 3.46 1.90
N SER A 171 -14.32 2.65 1.55
CA SER A 171 -14.44 1.31 2.10
C SER A 171 -14.89 0.29 1.06
N LEU A 172 -14.47 -0.94 1.29
CA LEU A 172 -14.99 -2.13 0.64
C LEU A 172 -15.38 -3.12 1.72
N LEU A 173 -16.60 -3.63 1.67
CA LEU A 173 -17.12 -4.57 2.66
C LEU A 173 -17.20 -5.97 2.06
N LYS A 174 -16.89 -6.98 2.88
CA LYS A 174 -16.96 -8.38 2.47
C LYS A 174 -18.39 -8.76 2.10
N GLY A 175 -18.59 -9.23 0.87
CA GLY A 175 -19.90 -9.73 0.42
C GLY A 175 -20.99 -8.68 0.26
N LYS A 176 -20.63 -7.40 0.15
CA LYS A 176 -21.63 -6.32 0.00
C LYS A 176 -21.25 -5.38 -1.15
#